data_09a986ce8918dbcc62c8ecdfd88dfb7c
#
_entry.id   09a986ce8918dbcc62c8ecdfd88dfb7c
#
_cell.length_a   1.000
_cell.length_b   1.000
_cell.length_c   1.000
_cell.angle_alpha   90.00
_cell.angle_beta   90.00
_cell.angle_gamma   90.00
#
_symmetry.space_group_name_H-M   'P 1'
#
loop_
_entity.id
_entity.type
_entity.pdbx_description
1 polymer ?
#
loop_
_entity_poly.entity_id
_entity_poly.type
_entity_poly.pdbx_seq_one_letter_code
_entity_poly.pdbx_strand_id
1 'polypeptide(L)'
;MSNVPPQGGRKHPNQEFIQINTKNILFICGGAFEGIDKLIMQRTSSSALGFGAEVKSKQDNKINEALHQVEPEDLVKFGIIPELVGRLPVIAVLDDLDEDALVKILSEPKNAILKQYSYMFSLDGIELEINDDAMRAIAKKAAERKTGA
;
A
#
# COMPACT_ATOMS: atom_id res chain seq x y z
N MET A 1 15.29 24.09 6.17
CA MET A 1 14.19 25.06 6.10
C MET A 1 13.60 25.01 4.71
N SER A 2 12.29 24.90 4.60
CA SER A 2 11.55 24.97 3.33
C SER A 2 10.61 26.16 3.35
N ASN A 3 10.52 26.87 2.24
CA ASN A 3 9.62 28.02 2.07
C ASN A 3 8.33 27.55 1.41
N VAL A 4 7.22 27.68 2.10
CA VAL A 4 5.90 27.24 1.63
C VAL A 4 4.99 28.44 1.44
N PRO A 5 4.30 28.56 0.28
CA PRO A 5 3.33 29.62 0.05
C PRO A 5 2.14 29.46 1.02
N PRO A 6 1.63 30.53 1.66
CA PRO A 6 0.54 30.44 2.65
C PRO A 6 -0.76 29.85 2.11
N GLN A 7 -1.03 30.07 0.83
CA GLN A 7 -2.27 29.62 0.17
C GLN A 7 -2.06 28.40 -0.76
N GLY A 8 -0.85 27.80 -0.75
CA GLY A 8 -0.48 26.76 -1.70
C GLY A 8 -0.29 27.29 -3.13
N GLY A 9 -0.04 26.39 -4.08
CA GLY A 9 0.10 26.75 -5.49
C GLY A 9 1.50 27.21 -5.89
N ARG A 10 1.58 27.96 -7.00
CA ARG A 10 2.86 28.43 -7.58
C ARG A 10 3.50 29.52 -6.72
N LYS A 11 4.82 29.46 -6.55
CA LYS A 11 5.60 30.52 -5.91
C LYS A 11 5.61 31.77 -6.76
N HIS A 12 5.14 32.89 -6.21
CA HIS A 12 5.23 34.20 -6.84
C HIS A 12 6.37 35.04 -6.24
N PRO A 13 7.08 35.89 -7.02
CA PRO A 13 8.26 36.62 -6.56
C PRO A 13 8.03 37.56 -5.36
N ASN A 14 6.83 38.07 -5.20
CA ASN A 14 6.46 39.07 -4.18
C ASN A 14 5.58 38.49 -3.04
N GLN A 15 5.57 37.17 -2.86
CA GLN A 15 4.75 36.52 -1.85
C GLN A 15 5.56 36.23 -0.59
N GLU A 16 5.03 36.53 0.58
CA GLU A 16 5.60 36.08 1.85
C GLU A 16 5.49 34.55 1.97
N PHE A 17 6.57 33.93 2.40
CA PHE A 17 6.65 32.47 2.56
C PHE A 17 6.67 32.10 4.04
N ILE A 18 5.96 31.05 4.38
CA ILE A 18 6.06 30.42 5.70
C ILE A 18 7.31 29.54 5.69
N GLN A 19 8.22 29.78 6.62
CA GLN A 19 9.41 28.94 6.81
C GLN A 19 9.10 27.74 7.70
N ILE A 20 9.28 26.54 7.14
CA ILE A 20 9.05 25.27 7.85
C ILE A 20 10.38 24.54 8.02
N ASN A 21 10.65 24.10 9.25
CA ASN A 21 11.79 23.22 9.53
C ASN A 21 11.36 21.76 9.29
N THR A 22 11.89 21.16 8.22
CA THR A 22 11.54 19.80 7.81
C THR A 22 12.38 18.70 8.45
N LYS A 23 13.30 19.03 9.37
CA LYS A 23 14.21 18.04 9.97
C LYS A 23 13.50 16.92 10.75
N ASN A 24 12.39 17.28 11.40
CA ASN A 24 11.63 16.37 12.27
C ASN A 24 10.31 15.91 11.64
N ILE A 25 10.20 15.97 10.32
CA ILE A 25 9.02 15.49 9.59
C ILE A 25 9.34 14.09 9.07
N LEU A 26 8.51 13.12 9.45
CA LEU A 26 8.54 11.78 8.88
C LEU A 26 7.86 11.79 7.52
N PHE A 27 8.56 11.27 6.50
CA PHE A 27 8.00 11.06 5.17
C PHE A 27 7.75 9.57 4.96
N ILE A 28 6.51 9.23 4.65
CA ILE A 28 6.10 7.89 4.28
C ILE A 28 5.58 7.96 2.84
N CYS A 29 6.26 7.24 1.94
CA CYS A 29 5.90 7.18 0.53
C CYS A 29 5.43 5.78 0.21
N GLY A 30 4.28 5.65 -0.43
CA GLY A 30 3.73 4.36 -0.83
C GLY A 30 3.48 4.31 -2.33
N GLY A 31 3.49 3.10 -2.89
CA GLY A 31 3.18 2.83 -4.28
C GLY A 31 2.94 1.34 -4.49
N ALA A 32 2.21 0.99 -5.55
CA ALA A 32 1.92 -0.41 -5.89
C ALA A 32 3.14 -1.14 -6.49
N PHE A 33 4.07 -0.41 -7.14
CA PHE A 33 5.28 -0.94 -7.76
C PHE A 33 5.02 -2.20 -8.63
N GLU A 34 3.95 -2.17 -9.41
CA GLU A 34 3.50 -3.32 -10.21
C GLU A 34 4.61 -3.77 -11.17
N GLY A 35 4.99 -5.06 -11.05
CA GLY A 35 6.05 -5.67 -11.86
C GLY A 35 7.46 -5.61 -11.25
N ILE A 36 7.65 -5.02 -10.05
CA ILE A 36 8.95 -5.05 -9.35
C ILE A 36 9.32 -6.47 -8.93
N ASP A 37 8.35 -7.32 -8.63
CA ASP A 37 8.49 -8.75 -8.35
C ASP A 37 9.31 -9.46 -9.42
N LYS A 38 9.07 -9.15 -10.70
CA LYS A 38 9.80 -9.73 -11.83
C LYS A 38 11.28 -9.34 -11.83
N LEU A 39 11.58 -8.07 -11.51
CA LEU A 39 12.96 -7.58 -11.42
C LEU A 39 13.72 -8.27 -10.27
N ILE A 40 13.07 -8.41 -9.12
CA ILE A 40 13.64 -9.10 -7.96
C ILE A 40 13.88 -10.58 -8.29
N MET A 41 12.89 -11.25 -8.89
CA MET A 41 13.02 -12.64 -9.32
C MET A 41 14.14 -12.83 -10.34
N GLN A 42 14.33 -11.92 -11.30
CA GLN A 42 15.46 -11.97 -12.24
C GLN A 42 16.79 -11.87 -11.51
N ARG A 43 16.93 -11.02 -10.52
CA ARG A 43 18.14 -10.88 -9.71
C ARG A 43 18.42 -12.15 -8.90
N THR A 44 17.39 -12.68 -8.24
CA THR A 44 17.51 -13.84 -7.33
C THR A 44 17.57 -15.17 -8.10
N SER A 45 16.91 -15.28 -9.27
CA SER A 45 16.85 -16.52 -10.07
C SER A 45 18.08 -16.72 -10.98
N SER A 46 18.94 -15.73 -11.14
CA SER A 46 20.18 -15.91 -11.91
C SER A 46 21.13 -16.98 -11.31
N SER A 47 20.79 -17.51 -10.13
CA SER A 47 21.50 -18.61 -9.46
C SER A 47 20.79 -19.96 -9.52
N ALA A 48 19.59 -20.08 -10.11
CA ALA A 48 18.82 -21.33 -10.13
C ALA A 48 18.23 -21.65 -11.52
N LEU A 49 19.03 -22.24 -12.36
CA LEU A 49 18.55 -23.00 -13.55
C LEU A 49 17.89 -24.30 -13.05
N GLY A 50 16.56 -24.31 -12.93
CA GLY A 50 15.81 -25.51 -12.54
C GLY A 50 14.35 -25.45 -13.00
N PHE A 51 14.00 -26.32 -13.92
CA PHE A 51 12.65 -26.56 -14.47
C PHE A 51 11.65 -26.97 -13.36
N GLY A 52 10.45 -26.35 -13.33
CA GLY A 52 9.33 -26.81 -12.52
C GLY A 52 8.10 -25.92 -12.68
N ALA A 53 7.11 -26.37 -13.46
CA ALA A 53 5.79 -25.74 -13.50
C ALA A 53 5.08 -25.98 -12.15
N GLU A 54 4.79 -24.94 -11.37
CA GLU A 54 4.14 -25.04 -10.07
C GLU A 54 2.78 -24.32 -10.03
N VAL A 55 1.84 -24.95 -9.32
CA VAL A 55 0.42 -24.63 -9.11
C VAL A 55 0.22 -23.19 -8.58
N LYS A 56 -0.84 -22.50 -9.03
CA LYS A 56 -1.15 -21.08 -8.77
C LYS A 56 -1.04 -20.61 -7.31
N SER A 57 -1.37 -21.43 -6.32
CA SER A 57 -1.28 -21.04 -4.89
C SER A 57 0.17 -20.94 -4.37
N LYS A 58 1.10 -21.68 -4.95
CA LYS A 58 2.54 -21.57 -4.65
C LYS A 58 3.19 -20.36 -5.31
N GLN A 59 2.55 -19.77 -6.31
CA GLN A 59 3.10 -18.64 -7.03
C GLN A 59 2.90 -17.31 -6.27
N ASP A 60 1.75 -17.14 -5.60
CA ASP A 60 1.49 -15.94 -4.78
C ASP A 60 2.46 -15.90 -3.56
N ASN A 61 2.69 -17.04 -2.89
CA ASN A 61 3.68 -17.11 -1.79
C ASN A 61 5.10 -16.80 -2.27
N LYS A 62 5.49 -17.26 -3.48
CA LYS A 62 6.80 -16.94 -4.05
C LYS A 62 6.95 -15.46 -4.40
N ILE A 63 5.86 -14.80 -4.80
CA ILE A 63 5.87 -13.34 -5.06
C ILE A 63 6.10 -12.59 -3.75
N ASN A 64 5.38 -12.91 -2.69
CA ASN A 64 5.56 -12.27 -1.39
C ASN A 64 6.98 -12.51 -0.84
N GLU A 65 7.49 -13.76 -0.91
CA GLU A 65 8.88 -14.07 -0.53
C GLU A 65 9.91 -13.27 -1.36
N ALA A 66 9.66 -13.10 -2.66
CA ALA A 66 10.52 -12.28 -3.52
C ALA A 66 10.46 -10.80 -3.10
N LEU A 67 9.27 -10.25 -2.87
CA LEU A 67 9.10 -8.86 -2.45
C LEU A 67 9.86 -8.54 -1.16
N HIS A 68 9.89 -9.47 -0.19
CA HIS A 68 10.68 -9.30 1.04
C HIS A 68 12.21 -9.25 0.80
N GLN A 69 12.67 -9.64 -0.39
CA GLN A 69 14.08 -9.55 -0.80
C GLN A 69 14.38 -8.29 -1.60
N VAL A 70 13.47 -7.30 -1.60
CA VAL A 70 13.66 -6.03 -2.32
C VAL A 70 14.87 -5.27 -1.81
N GLU A 71 15.68 -4.79 -2.74
CA GLU A 71 16.85 -3.95 -2.46
C GLU A 71 16.70 -2.57 -3.10
N PRO A 72 17.44 -1.55 -2.62
CA PRO A 72 17.42 -0.22 -3.21
C PRO A 72 17.72 -0.21 -4.72
N GLU A 73 18.58 -1.13 -5.18
CA GLU A 73 18.90 -1.27 -6.61
C GLU A 73 17.71 -1.71 -7.46
N ASP A 74 16.79 -2.52 -6.90
CA ASP A 74 15.60 -2.95 -7.61
C ASP A 74 14.64 -1.77 -7.84
N LEU A 75 14.55 -0.84 -6.87
CA LEU A 75 13.78 0.39 -7.02
C LEU A 75 14.37 1.30 -8.10
N VAL A 76 15.69 1.40 -8.18
CA VAL A 76 16.37 2.16 -9.25
C VAL A 76 16.11 1.51 -10.62
N LYS A 77 16.22 0.20 -10.72
CA LYS A 77 15.90 -0.54 -11.97
C LYS A 77 14.43 -0.40 -12.35
N PHE A 78 13.55 -0.32 -11.36
CA PHE A 78 12.12 -0.08 -11.59
C PHE A 78 11.84 1.33 -12.14
N GLY A 79 12.74 2.30 -11.92
CA GLY A 79 12.65 3.66 -12.45
C GLY A 79 12.60 4.76 -11.39
N ILE A 80 12.79 4.43 -10.12
CA ILE A 80 12.94 5.46 -9.08
C ILE A 80 14.34 6.06 -9.19
N ILE A 81 14.43 7.40 -9.17
CA ILE A 81 15.71 8.08 -9.26
C ILE A 81 16.60 7.77 -8.06
N PRO A 82 17.91 7.51 -8.27
CA PRO A 82 18.84 7.11 -7.20
C PRO A 82 18.89 8.08 -6.02
N GLU A 83 18.77 9.38 -6.28
CA GLU A 83 18.78 10.43 -5.25
C GLU A 83 17.60 10.31 -4.29
N LEU A 84 16.44 9.86 -4.77
CA LEU A 84 15.26 9.64 -3.93
C LEU A 84 15.42 8.35 -3.11
N VAL A 85 15.90 7.28 -3.75
CA VAL A 85 16.16 6.00 -3.07
C VAL A 85 17.17 6.19 -1.93
N GLY A 86 18.25 6.94 -2.16
CA GLY A 86 19.24 7.25 -1.13
C GLY A 86 18.71 8.10 0.05
N ARG A 87 17.60 8.81 -0.14
CA ARG A 87 16.96 9.63 0.91
C ARG A 87 15.85 8.92 1.67
N LEU A 88 15.36 7.81 1.13
CA LEU A 88 14.33 6.94 1.73
C LEU A 88 14.96 5.57 2.04
N PRO A 89 15.83 5.46 3.06
CA PRO A 89 16.64 4.27 3.28
C PRO A 89 15.85 3.09 3.86
N VAL A 90 14.65 3.33 4.38
CA VAL A 90 13.81 2.28 4.95
C VAL A 90 12.80 1.84 3.92
N ILE A 91 12.88 0.58 3.51
CA ILE A 91 11.93 -0.05 2.60
C ILE A 91 11.07 -0.99 3.44
N ALA A 92 9.76 -0.86 3.33
CA ALA A 92 8.79 -1.75 3.96
C ALA A 92 7.95 -2.42 2.88
N VAL A 93 7.79 -3.73 2.97
CA VAL A 93 6.93 -4.52 2.12
C VAL A 93 5.65 -4.82 2.88
N LEU A 94 4.53 -4.75 2.21
CA LEU A 94 3.22 -5.11 2.75
C LEU A 94 2.82 -6.45 2.15
N ASP A 95 2.38 -7.36 3.00
CA ASP A 95 1.85 -8.65 2.60
C ASP A 95 0.41 -8.54 2.10
N ASP A 96 -0.02 -9.51 1.31
CA ASP A 96 -1.41 -9.64 0.91
C ASP A 96 -2.31 -9.83 2.14
N LEU A 97 -3.50 -9.24 2.08
CA LEU A 97 -4.48 -9.33 3.15
C LEU A 97 -5.23 -10.67 3.06
N ASP A 98 -5.24 -11.41 4.16
CA ASP A 98 -6.08 -12.59 4.30
C ASP A 98 -7.56 -12.23 4.61
N GLU A 99 -8.44 -13.22 4.58
CA GLU A 99 -9.87 -13.02 4.81
C GLU A 99 -10.14 -12.42 6.20
N ASP A 100 -9.42 -12.87 7.23
CA ASP A 100 -9.62 -12.37 8.59
C ASP A 100 -9.15 -10.93 8.75
N ALA A 101 -8.07 -10.52 8.08
CA ALA A 101 -7.63 -9.13 8.04
C ALA A 101 -8.65 -8.24 7.32
N LEU A 102 -9.22 -8.70 6.21
CA LEU A 102 -10.27 -7.97 5.48
C LEU A 102 -11.53 -7.78 6.35
N VAL A 103 -11.96 -8.80 7.11
CA VAL A 103 -13.07 -8.70 8.06
C VAL A 103 -12.78 -7.64 9.14
N LYS A 104 -11.56 -7.63 9.70
CA LYS A 104 -11.15 -6.62 10.68
C LYS A 104 -11.18 -5.21 10.09
N ILE A 105 -10.70 -5.03 8.87
CA ILE A 105 -10.70 -3.73 8.17
C ILE A 105 -12.13 -3.22 7.96
N LEU A 106 -13.10 -4.09 7.72
CA LEU A 106 -14.50 -3.70 7.57
C LEU A 106 -15.12 -3.11 8.84
N SER A 107 -14.68 -3.55 10.03
CA SER A 107 -15.38 -3.25 11.30
C SER A 107 -14.54 -2.49 12.35
N GLU A 108 -13.24 -2.80 12.50
CA GLU A 108 -12.43 -2.31 13.61
C GLU A 108 -11.98 -0.85 13.49
N PRO A 109 -11.49 -0.35 12.34
CA PRO A 109 -10.97 1.01 12.23
C PRO A 109 -11.97 2.06 12.71
N LYS A 110 -11.44 3.21 13.19
CA LYS A 110 -12.29 4.32 13.66
C LYS A 110 -13.32 4.74 12.61
N ASN A 111 -12.90 4.81 11.36
CA ASN A 111 -13.75 5.15 10.22
C ASN A 111 -13.96 3.93 9.32
N ALA A 112 -14.20 2.75 9.91
CA ALA A 112 -14.50 1.56 9.14
C ALA A 112 -15.70 1.78 8.21
N ILE A 113 -15.66 1.16 7.03
CA ILE A 113 -16.70 1.38 6.01
C ILE A 113 -18.09 1.00 6.51
N LEU A 114 -18.22 -0.07 7.30
CA LEU A 114 -19.50 -0.47 7.88
C LEU A 114 -20.05 0.59 8.84
N LYS A 115 -19.18 1.23 9.63
CA LYS A 115 -19.59 2.32 10.52
C LYS A 115 -20.09 3.55 9.75
N GLN A 116 -19.47 3.83 8.60
CA GLN A 116 -19.92 4.91 7.71
C GLN A 116 -21.29 4.61 7.12
N TYR A 117 -21.51 3.38 6.63
CA TYR A 117 -22.82 2.98 6.13
C TYR A 117 -23.89 2.97 7.22
N SER A 118 -23.60 2.43 8.40
CA SER A 118 -24.55 2.47 9.53
C SER A 118 -24.94 3.91 9.89
N TYR A 119 -23.97 4.83 9.87
CA TYR A 119 -24.26 6.25 10.10
C TYR A 119 -25.15 6.83 8.98
N MET A 120 -24.86 6.55 7.72
CA MET A 120 -25.66 7.04 6.60
C MET A 120 -27.11 6.53 6.69
N PHE A 121 -27.32 5.25 6.95
CA PHE A 121 -28.66 4.68 7.10
C PHE A 121 -29.41 5.25 8.32
N SER A 122 -28.68 5.55 9.40
CA SER A 122 -29.29 6.17 10.59
C SER A 122 -29.87 7.55 10.32
N LEU A 123 -29.34 8.31 9.36
CA LEU A 123 -29.88 9.62 8.96
C LEU A 123 -31.28 9.48 8.33
N ASP A 124 -31.56 8.35 7.72
CA ASP A 124 -32.88 8.01 7.14
C ASP A 124 -33.77 7.24 8.14
N GLY A 125 -33.34 7.12 9.40
CA GLY A 125 -34.07 6.39 10.44
C GLY A 125 -34.04 4.87 10.27
N ILE A 126 -33.06 4.35 9.53
CA ILE A 126 -32.89 2.90 9.26
C ILE A 126 -31.73 2.39 10.13
N GLU A 127 -31.94 1.28 10.82
CA GLU A 127 -30.88 0.57 11.53
C GLU A 127 -30.29 -0.50 10.60
N LEU A 128 -28.97 -0.36 10.31
CA LEU A 128 -28.23 -1.31 9.49
C LEU A 128 -27.49 -2.28 10.41
N GLU A 129 -27.84 -3.56 10.34
CA GLU A 129 -27.13 -4.64 11.02
C GLU A 129 -26.48 -5.56 9.98
N ILE A 130 -25.16 -5.82 10.16
CA ILE A 130 -24.39 -6.70 9.31
C ILE A 130 -23.74 -7.75 10.22
N ASN A 131 -24.16 -9.00 10.07
CA ASN A 131 -23.65 -10.11 10.86
C ASN A 131 -22.28 -10.61 10.34
N ASP A 132 -21.61 -11.44 11.14
CA ASP A 132 -20.27 -11.96 10.83
C ASP A 132 -20.24 -12.76 9.52
N ASP A 133 -21.28 -13.52 9.21
CA ASP A 133 -21.37 -14.29 7.97
C ASP A 133 -21.40 -13.39 6.74
N ALA A 134 -22.10 -12.26 6.82
CA ALA A 134 -22.13 -11.27 5.75
C ALA A 134 -20.78 -10.58 5.59
N MET A 135 -20.10 -10.24 6.71
CA MET A 135 -18.75 -9.66 6.68
C MET A 135 -17.75 -10.63 6.02
N ARG A 136 -17.79 -11.92 6.37
CA ARG A 136 -16.96 -12.95 5.74
C ARG A 136 -17.27 -13.13 4.26
N ALA A 137 -18.54 -13.10 3.87
CA ALA A 137 -18.93 -13.20 2.46
C ALA A 137 -18.40 -12.01 1.63
N ILE A 138 -18.41 -10.79 2.21
CA ILE A 138 -17.86 -9.59 1.59
C ILE A 138 -16.33 -9.72 1.48
N ALA A 139 -15.65 -10.10 2.55
CA ALA A 139 -14.19 -10.27 2.59
C ALA A 139 -13.73 -11.30 1.57
N LYS A 140 -14.40 -12.46 1.50
CA LYS A 140 -14.09 -13.49 0.50
C LYS A 140 -14.23 -12.99 -0.93
N LYS A 141 -15.30 -12.25 -1.23
CA LYS A 141 -15.52 -11.67 -2.56
C LYS A 141 -14.49 -10.58 -2.90
N ALA A 142 -14.01 -9.83 -1.90
CA ALA A 142 -12.94 -8.86 -2.08
C ALA A 142 -11.60 -9.55 -2.36
N ALA A 143 -11.27 -10.60 -1.61
CA ALA A 143 -10.07 -11.41 -1.83
C ALA A 143 -10.01 -12.02 -3.24
N GLU A 144 -11.15 -12.53 -3.75
CA GLU A 144 -11.24 -13.07 -5.11
C GLU A 144 -10.91 -12.03 -6.19
N ARG A 145 -11.20 -10.75 -5.93
CA ARG A 145 -10.92 -9.65 -6.86
C ARG A 145 -9.48 -9.16 -6.84
N LYS A 146 -8.70 -9.52 -5.83
CA LYS A 146 -7.30 -9.06 -5.63
C LYS A 146 -7.15 -7.53 -5.70
N THR A 147 -8.15 -6.79 -5.25
CA THR A 147 -8.14 -5.30 -5.31
C THR A 147 -7.59 -4.64 -4.05
N GLY A 148 -7.21 -5.43 -3.06
CA GLY A 148 -6.81 -4.93 -1.74
C GLY A 148 -8.02 -4.51 -0.90
N ALA A 149 -7.76 -3.71 0.15
CA ALA A 149 -8.77 -3.19 1.06
C ALA A 149 -9.30 -1.83 0.60
#